data_90fc8c3f3a754da0cf68dce4a0b7260e
#
_entry.id   90fc8c3f3a754da0cf68dce4a0b7260e
#
_cell.length_a   1.000
_cell.length_b   1.000
_cell.length_c   1.000
_cell.angle_alpha   90.00
_cell.angle_beta   90.00
_cell.angle_gamma   90.00
#
_symmetry.space_group_name_H-M   'P 1'
#
loop_
_entity.id
_entity.type
_entity.pdbx_description
1 polymer ?
#
loop_
_entity_poly.entity_id
_entity_poly.type
_entity_poly.pdbx_seq_one_letter_code
_entity_poly.pdbx_strand_id
1 'polypeptide(L)'
;MNSRKITALLLSSAMALSVLTGCGGVNKDKTVATLNGEPVKLGVANFAARFGQAGADDFYTAYFGKNVWTSDLYGNGTTGQDNFKDSVMDSLEDMYVLQLHMDEYNVSITDDEKAAITAAAAQFMEDNSKDAINALGATQEIVEEYLTLETIQSKMKAAIVAGADTNVTDEEAKTGAYSYVGISKTTHQDESGNTVDYTDEEKEELAAKVADFAKAAKEDGLDAAAEDAGYTVSTGTFTQEDDSVDDNLLAALKNLKEGEVTDLIDGDSSYFVARLDKEVDEDATEETRQSIIEQRKDDLYD
;
A
#
# COMPACT_ATOMS: atom_id res chain seq x y z
N MET A 1 3.72 21.20 -19.20
CA MET A 1 4.96 20.56 -19.69
C MET A 1 4.61 19.11 -20.00
N ASN A 2 4.86 18.64 -21.21
CA ASN A 2 4.32 17.35 -21.66
C ASN A 2 4.92 16.21 -20.84
N SER A 3 4.07 15.50 -20.09
CA SER A 3 4.43 14.21 -19.52
C SER A 3 4.77 13.25 -20.66
N ARG A 4 6.06 12.98 -20.87
CA ARG A 4 6.49 11.90 -21.75
C ARG A 4 6.16 10.59 -21.06
N LYS A 5 5.02 10.00 -21.43
CA LYS A 5 4.71 8.63 -21.04
C LYS A 5 5.85 7.75 -21.55
N ILE A 6 6.58 7.13 -20.63
CA ILE A 6 7.52 6.05 -20.93
C ILE A 6 6.66 4.92 -21.46
N THR A 7 6.61 4.76 -22.78
CA THR A 7 5.92 3.64 -23.41
C THR A 7 6.88 2.46 -23.32
N ALA A 8 6.80 1.69 -22.25
CA ALA A 8 7.49 0.41 -22.14
C ALA A 8 6.98 -0.50 -23.25
N LEU A 9 7.82 -0.77 -24.24
CA LEU A 9 7.55 -1.80 -25.25
C LEU A 9 7.79 -3.15 -24.57
N LEU A 10 6.73 -3.72 -23.99
CA LEU A 10 6.73 -5.07 -23.44
C LEU A 10 6.88 -6.06 -24.61
N LEU A 11 8.11 -6.44 -24.90
CA LEU A 11 8.39 -7.63 -25.66
C LEU A 11 8.20 -8.82 -24.70
N SER A 12 7.11 -9.56 -24.90
CA SER A 12 6.78 -10.78 -24.18
C SER A 12 7.96 -11.74 -24.16
N SER A 13 8.68 -11.76 -23.04
CA SER A 13 9.70 -12.77 -22.76
C SER A 13 9.00 -14.05 -22.30
N ALA A 14 9.04 -15.10 -23.11
CA ALA A 14 8.64 -16.44 -22.68
C ALA A 14 9.63 -16.92 -21.61
N MET A 15 9.28 -16.79 -20.32
CA MET A 15 10.08 -17.27 -19.21
C MET A 15 10.11 -18.79 -19.16
N ALA A 16 11.23 -19.39 -19.52
CA ALA A 16 11.54 -20.77 -19.21
C ALA A 16 12.27 -20.83 -17.84
N LEU A 17 11.56 -20.53 -16.75
CA LEU A 17 12.04 -20.73 -15.37
C LEU A 17 11.88 -22.19 -14.91
N SER A 18 12.06 -23.14 -15.82
CA SER A 18 12.14 -24.54 -15.45
C SER A 18 13.59 -24.89 -15.18
N VAL A 19 14.09 -24.73 -13.98
CA VAL A 19 15.13 -25.58 -13.33
C VAL A 19 15.60 -24.92 -12.03
N LEU A 20 14.88 -25.10 -10.92
CA LEU A 20 15.42 -24.86 -9.58
C LEU A 20 15.46 -26.13 -8.71
N THR A 21 15.36 -27.31 -9.34
CA THR A 21 15.54 -28.59 -8.66
C THR A 21 16.63 -29.38 -9.35
N GLY A 22 17.89 -29.10 -9.01
CA GLY A 22 19.00 -29.89 -9.49
C GLY A 22 20.31 -29.50 -8.85
N CYS A 23 21.00 -30.45 -8.22
CA CYS A 23 22.41 -30.36 -7.78
C CYS A 23 23.41 -30.24 -8.93
N GLY A 24 23.09 -29.57 -10.01
CA GLY A 24 23.98 -29.22 -11.11
C GLY A 24 24.17 -27.71 -11.10
N GLY A 25 25.40 -27.23 -11.18
CA GLY A 25 25.68 -25.78 -11.14
C GLY A 25 24.86 -25.03 -12.17
N VAL A 26 24.10 -24.02 -11.70
CA VAL A 26 23.32 -23.10 -12.53
C VAL A 26 24.30 -22.35 -13.43
N ASN A 27 24.05 -22.33 -14.74
CA ASN A 27 24.82 -21.48 -15.64
C ASN A 27 24.45 -20.01 -15.41
N LYS A 28 25.22 -19.34 -14.57
CA LYS A 28 24.97 -17.98 -14.09
C LYS A 28 24.95 -16.93 -15.21
N ASP A 29 25.66 -17.19 -16.30
CA ASP A 29 25.79 -16.29 -17.45
C ASP A 29 24.66 -16.47 -18.48
N LYS A 30 23.75 -17.44 -18.26
CA LYS A 30 22.60 -17.63 -19.14
C LYS A 30 21.65 -16.43 -19.04
N THR A 31 21.29 -15.87 -20.19
CA THR A 31 20.26 -14.82 -20.29
C THR A 31 18.88 -15.42 -20.04
N VAL A 32 18.10 -14.85 -19.13
CA VAL A 32 16.71 -15.23 -18.79
C VAL A 32 15.69 -14.25 -19.36
N ALA A 33 16.08 -12.98 -19.51
CA ALA A 33 15.30 -11.94 -20.18
C ALA A 33 16.23 -10.99 -20.93
N THR A 34 15.71 -10.20 -21.85
CA THR A 34 16.47 -9.17 -22.56
C THR A 34 15.62 -7.90 -22.63
N LEU A 35 16.14 -6.80 -22.10
CA LEU A 35 15.49 -5.50 -22.05
C LEU A 35 16.27 -4.51 -22.91
N ASN A 36 15.69 -4.02 -24.00
CA ASN A 36 16.34 -3.14 -24.98
C ASN A 36 17.75 -3.59 -25.44
N GLY A 37 17.99 -4.92 -25.49
CA GLY A 37 19.26 -5.50 -25.88
C GLY A 37 20.20 -5.81 -24.70
N GLU A 38 19.92 -5.34 -23.51
CA GLU A 38 20.66 -5.67 -22.29
C GLU A 38 20.16 -6.99 -21.69
N PRO A 39 21.05 -7.96 -21.41
CA PRO A 39 20.65 -9.26 -20.90
C PRO A 39 20.51 -9.26 -19.37
N VAL A 40 19.37 -9.74 -18.89
CA VAL A 40 19.19 -10.15 -17.49
C VAL A 40 19.79 -11.54 -17.32
N LYS A 41 20.81 -11.66 -16.46
CA LYS A 41 21.49 -12.93 -16.25
C LYS A 41 20.81 -13.79 -15.20
N LEU A 42 20.79 -15.11 -15.44
CA LEU A 42 20.21 -16.07 -14.50
C LEU A 42 20.89 -16.00 -13.11
N GLY A 43 22.17 -15.65 -13.04
CA GLY A 43 22.89 -15.50 -11.76
C GLY A 43 22.24 -14.47 -10.86
N VAL A 44 21.99 -13.27 -11.37
CA VAL A 44 21.36 -12.17 -10.62
C VAL A 44 19.90 -12.50 -10.30
N ALA A 45 19.13 -12.98 -11.27
CA ALA A 45 17.74 -13.35 -11.06
C ALA A 45 17.57 -14.46 -10.01
N ASN A 46 18.42 -15.49 -10.04
CA ASN A 46 18.41 -16.56 -9.05
C ASN A 46 18.82 -16.06 -7.67
N PHE A 47 19.83 -15.18 -7.58
CA PHE A 47 20.26 -14.58 -6.31
C PHE A 47 19.13 -13.73 -5.72
N ALA A 48 18.56 -12.82 -6.49
CA ALA A 48 17.47 -11.96 -6.06
C ALA A 48 16.27 -12.78 -5.54
N ALA A 49 15.85 -13.83 -6.29
CA ALA A 49 14.74 -14.68 -5.89
C ALA A 49 15.01 -15.45 -4.60
N ARG A 50 16.20 -16.03 -4.44
CA ARG A 50 16.54 -16.80 -3.23
C ARG A 50 16.83 -15.93 -2.03
N PHE A 51 17.46 -14.79 -2.23
CA PHE A 51 17.71 -13.81 -1.18
C PHE A 51 16.41 -13.19 -0.68
N GLY A 52 15.54 -12.76 -1.59
CA GLY A 52 14.21 -12.24 -1.25
C GLY A 52 13.34 -13.30 -0.56
N GLN A 53 13.32 -14.54 -1.06
CA GLN A 53 12.59 -15.64 -0.42
C GLN A 53 13.10 -15.90 1.01
N ALA A 54 14.42 -15.92 1.22
CA ALA A 54 14.99 -16.14 2.55
C ALA A 54 14.62 -14.99 3.52
N GLY A 55 14.58 -13.74 3.04
CA GLY A 55 14.14 -12.59 3.85
C GLY A 55 12.64 -12.59 4.18
N ALA A 56 11.81 -13.17 3.31
CA ALA A 56 10.36 -13.21 3.46
C ALA A 56 9.83 -14.48 4.15
N ASP A 57 10.67 -15.53 4.31
CA ASP A 57 10.24 -16.87 4.72
C ASP A 57 9.51 -16.88 6.06
N ASP A 58 10.04 -16.21 7.07
CA ASP A 58 9.42 -16.15 8.40
C ASP A 58 8.03 -15.51 8.36
N PHE A 59 7.89 -14.41 7.61
CA PHE A 59 6.62 -13.71 7.46
C PHE A 59 5.59 -14.58 6.72
N TYR A 60 5.94 -15.08 5.54
CA TYR A 60 5.03 -15.88 4.73
C TYR A 60 4.63 -17.18 5.44
N THR A 61 5.58 -17.83 6.12
CA THR A 61 5.31 -19.07 6.87
C THR A 61 4.40 -18.81 8.07
N ALA A 62 4.55 -17.69 8.77
CA ALA A 62 3.71 -17.32 9.90
C ALA A 62 2.25 -17.04 9.47
N TYR A 63 2.04 -16.36 8.34
CA TYR A 63 0.70 -15.96 7.87
C TYR A 63 -0.01 -17.05 7.06
N PHE A 64 0.71 -17.77 6.18
CA PHE A 64 0.12 -18.72 5.22
C PHE A 64 0.46 -20.18 5.51
N GLY A 65 1.28 -20.43 6.54
CA GLY A 65 1.68 -21.75 6.96
C GLY A 65 2.92 -22.30 6.23
N LYS A 66 3.46 -23.40 6.76
CA LYS A 66 4.75 -23.99 6.35
C LYS A 66 4.83 -24.43 4.87
N ASN A 67 3.69 -24.62 4.23
CA ASN A 67 3.64 -25.08 2.83
C ASN A 67 3.44 -23.93 1.85
N VAL A 68 3.56 -22.68 2.29
CA VAL A 68 3.29 -21.48 1.50
C VAL A 68 3.98 -21.51 0.13
N TRP A 69 5.24 -21.93 0.11
CA TRP A 69 6.04 -21.93 -1.12
C TRP A 69 5.64 -23.02 -2.13
N THR A 70 4.99 -24.10 -1.70
CA THR A 70 4.62 -25.24 -2.53
C THR A 70 3.10 -25.36 -2.74
N SER A 71 2.31 -24.53 -2.09
CA SER A 71 0.85 -24.53 -2.20
C SER A 71 0.39 -23.50 -3.23
N ASP A 72 -0.69 -23.82 -3.93
CA ASP A 72 -1.46 -22.87 -4.73
C ASP A 72 -2.33 -22.03 -3.77
N LEU A 73 -1.84 -20.86 -3.38
CA LEU A 73 -2.51 -19.98 -2.40
C LEU A 73 -3.71 -19.24 -3.00
N TYR A 74 -3.70 -19.01 -4.30
CA TYR A 74 -4.69 -18.17 -4.98
C TYR A 74 -5.66 -18.96 -5.86
N GLY A 75 -5.50 -20.29 -5.94
CA GLY A 75 -6.35 -21.15 -6.78
C GLY A 75 -6.18 -20.94 -8.28
N ASN A 76 -5.04 -20.38 -8.69
CA ASN A 76 -4.72 -20.04 -10.08
C ASN A 76 -3.82 -21.07 -10.78
N GLY A 77 -3.46 -22.15 -10.10
CA GLY A 77 -2.60 -23.20 -10.62
C GLY A 77 -1.10 -22.95 -10.48
N THR A 78 -0.68 -21.85 -9.80
CA THR A 78 0.72 -21.53 -9.51
C THR A 78 1.01 -21.67 -8.02
N THR A 79 2.25 -22.07 -7.68
CA THR A 79 2.67 -22.16 -6.27
C THR A 79 3.08 -20.78 -5.74
N GLY A 80 3.06 -20.62 -4.39
CA GLY A 80 3.58 -19.40 -3.77
C GLY A 80 5.01 -19.07 -4.20
N GLN A 81 5.85 -20.10 -4.42
CA GLN A 81 7.21 -19.92 -4.94
C GLN A 81 7.21 -19.43 -6.39
N ASP A 82 6.29 -19.86 -7.23
CA ASP A 82 6.24 -19.40 -8.64
C ASP A 82 5.77 -17.94 -8.69
N ASN A 83 4.70 -17.60 -7.96
CA ASN A 83 4.24 -16.22 -7.86
C ASN A 83 5.33 -15.27 -7.31
N PHE A 84 6.10 -15.74 -6.31
CA PHE A 84 7.21 -14.96 -5.77
C PHE A 84 8.33 -14.73 -6.78
N LYS A 85 8.67 -15.76 -7.58
CA LYS A 85 9.67 -15.62 -8.66
C LYS A 85 9.22 -14.65 -9.74
N ASP A 86 7.93 -14.67 -10.10
CA ASP A 86 7.38 -13.75 -11.09
C ASP A 86 7.49 -12.31 -10.55
N SER A 87 7.10 -12.03 -9.30
CA SER A 87 7.27 -10.71 -8.68
C SER A 87 8.74 -10.24 -8.64
N VAL A 88 9.68 -11.15 -8.36
CA VAL A 88 11.10 -10.80 -8.38
C VAL A 88 11.60 -10.49 -9.78
N MET A 89 11.09 -11.19 -10.80
CA MET A 89 11.46 -10.91 -12.19
C MET A 89 10.90 -9.56 -12.64
N ASP A 90 9.64 -9.25 -12.32
CA ASP A 90 9.04 -7.95 -12.60
C ASP A 90 9.86 -6.82 -11.95
N SER A 91 10.22 -6.97 -10.66
CA SER A 91 11.07 -6.00 -9.96
C SER A 91 12.46 -5.84 -10.59
N LEU A 92 13.09 -6.94 -11.03
CA LEU A 92 14.37 -6.85 -11.73
C LEU A 92 14.23 -6.17 -13.10
N GLU A 93 13.16 -6.47 -13.84
CA GLU A 93 12.89 -5.80 -15.11
C GLU A 93 12.76 -4.30 -14.92
N ASP A 94 12.04 -3.84 -13.89
CA ASP A 94 11.92 -2.42 -13.55
C ASP A 94 13.29 -1.82 -13.22
N MET A 95 14.13 -2.49 -12.42
CA MET A 95 15.48 -2.01 -12.09
C MET A 95 16.36 -1.85 -13.33
N TYR A 96 16.31 -2.80 -14.27
CA TYR A 96 17.06 -2.68 -15.53
C TYR A 96 16.49 -1.59 -16.45
N VAL A 97 15.15 -1.41 -16.47
CA VAL A 97 14.54 -0.28 -17.21
C VAL A 97 15.01 1.04 -16.61
N LEU A 98 15.01 1.20 -15.30
CA LEU A 98 15.52 2.39 -14.64
C LEU A 98 17.00 2.62 -14.96
N GLN A 99 17.82 1.56 -15.00
CA GLN A 99 19.23 1.66 -15.39
C GLN A 99 19.42 2.20 -16.82
N LEU A 100 18.57 1.78 -17.76
CA LEU A 100 18.63 2.25 -19.15
C LEU A 100 18.29 3.75 -19.31
N HIS A 101 17.52 4.28 -18.36
CA HIS A 101 17.03 5.68 -18.39
C HIS A 101 17.79 6.63 -17.44
N MET A 102 18.89 6.19 -16.81
CA MET A 102 19.66 6.99 -15.86
C MET A 102 20.08 8.36 -16.42
N ASP A 103 20.53 8.41 -17.68
CA ASP A 103 21.01 9.63 -18.32
C ASP A 103 19.88 10.67 -18.48
N GLU A 104 18.64 10.25 -18.68
CA GLU A 104 17.48 11.13 -18.83
C GLU A 104 17.19 11.92 -17.54
N TYR A 105 17.54 11.34 -16.39
CA TYR A 105 17.37 11.92 -15.05
C TYR A 105 18.65 12.47 -14.45
N ASN A 106 19.77 12.47 -15.23
CA ASN A 106 21.10 12.86 -14.75
C ASN A 106 21.57 12.06 -13.52
N VAL A 107 21.18 10.78 -13.45
CA VAL A 107 21.59 9.84 -12.40
C VAL A 107 22.85 9.10 -12.87
N SER A 108 23.78 8.89 -11.97
CA SER A 108 24.97 8.06 -12.20
C SER A 108 25.43 7.43 -10.89
N ILE A 109 26.14 6.30 -10.98
CA ILE A 109 26.80 5.68 -9.83
C ILE A 109 28.20 6.31 -9.71
N THR A 110 28.46 6.97 -8.59
CA THR A 110 29.74 7.62 -8.29
C THR A 110 30.83 6.59 -7.95
N ASP A 111 32.08 7.00 -7.97
CA ASP A 111 33.19 6.10 -7.61
C ASP A 111 33.15 5.71 -6.13
N ASP A 112 32.68 6.60 -5.24
CA ASP A 112 32.50 6.29 -3.82
C ASP A 112 31.37 5.25 -3.63
N GLU A 113 30.26 5.36 -4.37
CA GLU A 113 29.17 4.37 -4.33
C GLU A 113 29.63 3.01 -4.87
N LYS A 114 30.41 2.98 -5.97
CA LYS A 114 31.02 1.72 -6.47
C LYS A 114 31.89 1.07 -5.42
N ALA A 115 32.77 1.86 -4.76
CA ALA A 115 33.62 1.34 -3.70
C ALA A 115 32.80 0.81 -2.52
N ALA A 116 31.72 1.50 -2.13
CA ALA A 116 30.84 1.05 -1.07
C ALA A 116 30.10 -0.25 -1.45
N ILE A 117 29.60 -0.37 -2.68
CA ILE A 117 28.97 -1.59 -3.22
C ILE A 117 29.95 -2.77 -3.18
N THR A 118 31.16 -2.57 -3.68
CA THR A 118 32.20 -3.63 -3.65
C THR A 118 32.53 -4.06 -2.21
N ALA A 119 32.66 -3.10 -1.28
CA ALA A 119 32.89 -3.42 0.13
C ALA A 119 31.71 -4.16 0.77
N ALA A 120 30.47 -3.74 0.49
CA ALA A 120 29.26 -4.40 1.00
C ALA A 120 29.11 -5.84 0.46
N ALA A 121 29.40 -6.05 -0.83
CA ALA A 121 29.39 -7.39 -1.42
C ALA A 121 30.46 -8.30 -0.81
N ALA A 122 31.68 -7.80 -0.59
CA ALA A 122 32.73 -8.55 0.09
C ALA A 122 32.34 -8.91 1.53
N GLN A 123 31.76 -7.94 2.27
CA GLN A 123 31.25 -8.16 3.63
C GLN A 123 30.13 -9.22 3.65
N PHE A 124 29.19 -9.17 2.70
CA PHE A 124 28.14 -10.19 2.56
C PHE A 124 28.73 -11.59 2.39
N MET A 125 29.78 -11.73 1.57
CA MET A 125 30.46 -13.01 1.34
C MET A 125 31.21 -13.52 2.58
N GLU A 126 31.69 -12.61 3.44
CA GLU A 126 32.41 -12.96 4.68
C GLU A 126 31.44 -13.32 5.82
N ASP A 127 30.32 -12.59 5.95
CA ASP A 127 29.38 -12.75 7.05
C ASP A 127 28.50 -14.01 6.92
N ASN A 128 28.38 -14.56 5.71
CA ASN A 128 27.53 -15.69 5.45
C ASN A 128 28.32 -17.01 5.33
N SER A 129 27.72 -18.08 5.84
CA SER A 129 28.31 -19.41 5.72
C SER A 129 28.43 -19.85 4.25
N LYS A 130 29.38 -20.73 3.96
CA LYS A 130 29.54 -21.31 2.60
C LYS A 130 28.27 -21.99 2.11
N ASP A 131 27.53 -22.63 3.01
CA ASP A 131 26.28 -23.30 2.66
C ASP A 131 25.18 -22.29 2.29
N ALA A 132 25.09 -21.17 3.02
CA ALA A 132 24.17 -20.07 2.68
C ALA A 132 24.54 -19.43 1.33
N ILE A 133 25.81 -19.10 1.12
CA ILE A 133 26.31 -18.57 -0.15
C ILE A 133 25.99 -19.49 -1.33
N ASN A 134 26.22 -20.79 -1.17
CA ASN A 134 25.91 -21.78 -2.20
C ASN A 134 24.39 -21.92 -2.42
N ALA A 135 23.60 -21.90 -1.33
CA ALA A 135 22.14 -21.97 -1.43
C ALA A 135 21.56 -20.76 -2.16
N LEU A 136 22.09 -19.57 -1.92
CA LEU A 136 21.72 -18.33 -2.64
C LEU A 136 22.24 -18.29 -4.08
N GLY A 137 23.24 -19.10 -4.41
CA GLY A 137 23.95 -19.04 -5.68
C GLY A 137 24.79 -17.77 -5.83
N ALA A 138 25.18 -17.16 -4.71
CA ALA A 138 25.91 -15.90 -4.66
C ALA A 138 27.39 -16.05 -5.14
N THR A 139 27.88 -15.01 -5.77
CA THR A 139 29.31 -14.67 -5.91
C THR A 139 29.44 -13.18 -5.63
N GLN A 140 30.63 -12.72 -5.37
CA GLN A 140 30.84 -11.29 -5.11
C GLN A 140 30.32 -10.44 -6.28
N GLU A 141 30.56 -10.83 -7.53
CA GLU A 141 30.14 -10.12 -8.73
C GLU A 141 28.60 -10.07 -8.86
N ILE A 142 27.92 -11.16 -8.52
CA ILE A 142 26.44 -11.21 -8.55
C ILE A 142 25.86 -10.28 -7.47
N VAL A 143 26.44 -10.29 -6.29
CA VAL A 143 26.02 -9.41 -5.19
C VAL A 143 26.29 -7.95 -5.53
N GLU A 144 27.46 -7.64 -6.11
CA GLU A 144 27.78 -6.28 -6.59
C GLU A 144 26.80 -5.80 -7.67
N GLU A 145 26.45 -6.67 -8.65
CA GLU A 145 25.48 -6.33 -9.70
C GLU A 145 24.10 -6.06 -9.10
N TYR A 146 23.61 -6.91 -8.19
CA TYR A 146 22.32 -6.72 -7.52
C TYR A 146 22.29 -5.43 -6.68
N LEU A 147 23.33 -5.18 -5.86
CA LEU A 147 23.42 -3.94 -5.07
C LEU A 147 23.56 -2.69 -5.95
N THR A 148 24.15 -2.81 -7.12
CA THR A 148 24.22 -1.71 -8.09
C THR A 148 22.82 -1.38 -8.62
N LEU A 149 22.01 -2.38 -8.97
CA LEU A 149 20.61 -2.19 -9.42
C LEU A 149 19.76 -1.56 -8.32
N GLU A 150 19.85 -2.04 -7.08
CA GLU A 150 19.16 -1.46 -5.92
C GLU A 150 19.56 0.03 -5.71
N THR A 151 20.84 0.33 -5.85
CA THR A 151 21.35 1.71 -5.71
C THR A 151 20.80 2.60 -6.83
N ILE A 152 20.76 2.10 -8.06
CA ILE A 152 20.19 2.81 -9.22
C ILE A 152 18.71 3.05 -8.99
N GLN A 153 17.94 2.03 -8.60
CA GLN A 153 16.51 2.15 -8.32
C GLN A 153 16.23 3.24 -7.28
N SER A 154 16.96 3.22 -6.17
CA SER A 154 16.81 4.25 -5.12
C SER A 154 17.10 5.66 -5.64
N LYS A 155 18.15 5.84 -6.41
CA LYS A 155 18.54 7.14 -6.99
C LYS A 155 17.57 7.60 -8.07
N MET A 156 17.12 6.69 -8.91
CA MET A 156 16.12 6.98 -9.96
C MET A 156 14.77 7.34 -9.34
N LYS A 157 14.31 6.59 -8.32
CA LYS A 157 13.09 6.97 -7.58
C LYS A 157 13.21 8.39 -7.04
N ALA A 158 14.31 8.72 -6.36
CA ALA A 158 14.53 10.06 -5.84
C ALA A 158 14.54 11.15 -6.93
N ALA A 159 15.14 10.87 -8.09
CA ALA A 159 15.20 11.80 -9.21
C ALA A 159 13.83 11.99 -9.91
N ILE A 160 13.07 10.90 -10.08
CA ILE A 160 11.74 10.92 -10.69
C ILE A 160 10.78 11.71 -9.80
N VAL A 161 10.69 11.35 -8.50
CA VAL A 161 9.74 11.99 -7.57
C VAL A 161 10.08 13.44 -7.26
N ALA A 162 11.33 13.87 -7.47
CA ALA A 162 11.72 15.28 -7.38
C ALA A 162 10.99 16.17 -8.41
N GLY A 163 10.43 15.57 -9.47
CA GLY A 163 9.62 16.24 -10.47
C GLY A 163 8.13 16.36 -10.11
N ALA A 164 7.69 15.78 -8.99
CA ALA A 164 6.30 15.83 -8.58
C ALA A 164 5.85 17.26 -8.25
N ASP A 165 4.60 17.58 -8.58
CA ASP A 165 3.99 18.83 -8.16
C ASP A 165 3.66 18.78 -6.66
N THR A 166 4.45 19.47 -5.87
CA THR A 166 4.28 19.57 -4.41
C THR A 166 3.45 20.79 -4.00
N ASN A 167 2.94 21.57 -4.97
CA ASN A 167 2.11 22.74 -4.67
C ASN A 167 0.65 22.29 -4.46
N VAL A 168 0.31 21.96 -3.23
CA VAL A 168 -1.05 21.61 -2.80
C VAL A 168 -1.72 22.87 -2.24
N THR A 169 -2.84 23.25 -2.82
CA THR A 169 -3.62 24.41 -2.36
C THR A 169 -4.31 24.14 -1.03
N ASP A 170 -4.67 25.20 -0.30
CA ASP A 170 -5.42 25.06 0.95
C ASP A 170 -6.79 24.41 0.73
N GLU A 171 -7.40 24.63 -0.44
CA GLU A 171 -8.68 24.02 -0.79
C GLU A 171 -8.56 22.51 -1.04
N GLU A 172 -7.49 22.07 -1.71
CA GLU A 172 -7.23 20.64 -1.92
C GLU A 172 -6.97 19.87 -0.62
N ALA A 173 -6.28 20.51 0.32
CA ALA A 173 -5.91 19.90 1.60
C ALA A 173 -6.95 20.12 2.69
N LYS A 174 -7.95 21.01 2.48
CA LYS A 174 -8.92 21.38 3.50
C LYS A 174 -9.59 20.14 4.09
N THR A 175 -9.38 19.95 5.40
CA THR A 175 -9.90 18.80 6.15
C THR A 175 -10.67 19.30 7.36
N GLY A 176 -11.95 18.91 7.46
CA GLY A 176 -12.79 19.15 8.61
C GLY A 176 -12.72 18.00 9.61
N ALA A 177 -13.12 18.27 10.86
CA ALA A 177 -13.24 17.25 11.90
C ALA A 177 -14.67 17.19 12.44
N TYR A 178 -15.15 15.97 12.72
CA TYR A 178 -16.49 15.74 13.22
C TYR A 178 -16.53 14.62 14.24
N SER A 179 -17.56 14.68 15.11
CA SER A 179 -17.96 13.60 15.99
C SER A 179 -19.27 13.02 15.51
N TYR A 180 -19.48 11.72 15.65
CA TYR A 180 -20.70 11.08 15.18
C TYR A 180 -21.07 9.83 15.99
N VAL A 181 -22.34 9.49 15.94
CA VAL A 181 -22.89 8.18 16.32
C VAL A 181 -23.39 7.51 15.05
N GLY A 182 -22.86 6.32 14.75
CA GLY A 182 -23.28 5.47 13.66
C GLY A 182 -24.00 4.24 14.18
N ILE A 183 -25.21 3.98 13.68
CA ILE A 183 -26.08 2.89 14.13
C ILE A 183 -26.43 2.02 12.93
N SER A 184 -25.97 0.75 12.93
CA SER A 184 -26.25 -0.19 11.85
C SER A 184 -27.78 -0.37 11.65
N LYS A 185 -28.20 -0.39 10.39
CA LYS A 185 -29.59 -0.68 9.99
C LYS A 185 -29.88 -2.17 9.82
N THR A 186 -28.84 -2.97 9.73
CA THR A 186 -28.96 -4.37 9.30
C THR A 186 -28.76 -5.34 10.44
N THR A 187 -27.79 -5.06 11.33
CA THR A 187 -27.34 -6.00 12.37
C THR A 187 -27.23 -5.32 13.73
N HIS A 188 -27.40 -6.11 14.78
CA HIS A 188 -27.09 -5.73 16.16
C HIS A 188 -26.41 -6.89 16.90
N GLN A 189 -25.94 -6.64 18.13
CA GLN A 189 -25.45 -7.69 19.00
C GLN A 189 -26.58 -8.21 19.87
N ASP A 190 -26.77 -9.55 19.93
CA ASP A 190 -27.67 -10.22 20.86
C ASP A 190 -27.13 -10.19 22.30
N GLU A 191 -27.90 -10.69 23.27
CA GLU A 191 -27.50 -10.78 24.68
C GLU A 191 -26.24 -11.64 24.92
N SER A 192 -25.87 -12.47 23.95
CA SER A 192 -24.66 -13.31 23.99
C SER A 192 -23.48 -12.67 23.28
N GLY A 193 -23.65 -11.46 22.70
CA GLY A 193 -22.62 -10.74 21.95
C GLY A 193 -22.41 -11.23 20.51
N ASN A 194 -23.34 -12.04 19.97
CA ASN A 194 -23.26 -12.45 18.57
C ASN A 194 -23.91 -11.37 17.68
N THR A 195 -23.36 -11.15 16.51
CA THR A 195 -23.95 -10.29 15.49
C THR A 195 -25.12 -11.03 14.83
N VAL A 196 -26.33 -10.44 14.90
CA VAL A 196 -27.56 -10.97 14.32
C VAL A 196 -28.26 -9.90 13.50
N ASP A 197 -29.03 -10.33 12.49
CA ASP A 197 -29.81 -9.41 11.65
C ASP A 197 -31.03 -8.90 12.42
N TYR A 198 -31.40 -7.65 12.22
CA TYR A 198 -32.65 -7.10 12.67
C TYR A 198 -33.82 -7.73 11.92
N THR A 199 -34.89 -8.11 12.65
CA THR A 199 -36.22 -8.38 12.08
C THR A 199 -36.86 -7.10 11.56
N ASP A 200 -37.92 -7.21 10.75
CA ASP A 200 -38.61 -6.04 10.22
C ASP A 200 -39.28 -5.20 11.34
N GLU A 201 -39.78 -5.83 12.40
CA GLU A 201 -40.33 -5.15 13.57
C GLU A 201 -39.25 -4.37 14.34
N GLU A 202 -38.09 -4.99 14.55
CA GLU A 202 -36.92 -4.34 15.20
C GLU A 202 -36.38 -3.16 14.39
N LYS A 203 -36.43 -3.23 13.04
CA LYS A 203 -36.05 -2.10 12.19
C LYS A 203 -37.01 -0.90 12.33
N GLU A 204 -38.32 -1.14 12.47
CA GLU A 204 -39.29 -0.07 12.72
C GLU A 204 -39.07 0.57 14.10
N GLU A 205 -38.82 -0.25 15.13
CA GLU A 205 -38.48 0.25 16.46
C GLU A 205 -37.17 1.01 16.48
N LEU A 206 -36.12 0.53 15.76
CA LEU A 206 -34.86 1.20 15.62
C LEU A 206 -35.05 2.58 14.99
N ALA A 207 -35.76 2.67 13.88
CA ALA A 207 -36.02 3.94 13.19
C ALA A 207 -36.67 4.99 14.12
N ALA A 208 -37.60 4.57 14.98
CA ALA A 208 -38.19 5.47 15.99
C ALA A 208 -37.15 5.89 17.05
N LYS A 209 -36.36 4.95 17.58
CA LYS A 209 -35.34 5.24 18.60
C LYS A 209 -34.26 6.19 18.10
N VAL A 210 -33.77 5.99 16.86
CA VAL A 210 -32.74 6.87 16.29
C VAL A 210 -33.27 8.26 15.95
N ALA A 211 -34.56 8.38 15.60
CA ALA A 211 -35.20 9.68 15.41
C ALA A 211 -35.32 10.47 16.72
N ASP A 212 -35.69 9.80 17.81
CA ASP A 212 -35.72 10.41 19.14
C ASP A 212 -34.34 10.80 19.63
N PHE A 213 -33.35 9.94 19.39
CA PHE A 213 -31.96 10.23 19.67
C PHE A 213 -31.44 11.47 18.91
N ALA A 214 -31.71 11.56 17.61
CA ALA A 214 -31.29 12.71 16.80
C ALA A 214 -31.89 14.02 17.32
N LYS A 215 -33.16 13.98 17.78
CA LYS A 215 -33.78 15.16 18.40
C LYS A 215 -33.13 15.54 19.71
N ALA A 216 -32.87 14.58 20.60
CA ALA A 216 -32.16 14.81 21.86
C ALA A 216 -30.72 15.36 21.61
N ALA A 217 -30.01 14.82 20.63
CA ALA A 217 -28.69 15.29 20.27
C ALA A 217 -28.64 16.76 19.80
N LYS A 218 -29.71 17.23 19.15
CA LYS A 218 -29.84 18.65 18.78
C LYS A 218 -30.21 19.56 19.96
N GLU A 219 -30.97 19.06 20.94
CA GLU A 219 -31.42 19.83 22.09
C GLU A 219 -30.36 19.89 23.19
N ASP A 220 -29.70 18.75 23.51
CA ASP A 220 -28.82 18.56 24.66
C ASP A 220 -27.34 18.42 24.27
N GLY A 221 -27.05 18.30 22.97
CA GLY A 221 -25.73 18.03 22.43
C GLY A 221 -25.47 16.53 22.19
N LEU A 222 -24.62 16.22 21.21
CA LEU A 222 -24.37 14.84 20.75
C LEU A 222 -23.86 13.93 21.88
N ASP A 223 -22.87 14.43 22.66
CA ASP A 223 -22.22 13.64 23.70
C ASP A 223 -23.18 13.26 24.83
N ALA A 224 -23.99 14.23 25.34
CA ALA A 224 -24.94 13.98 26.40
C ALA A 224 -26.06 13.04 25.95
N ALA A 225 -26.62 13.26 24.76
CA ALA A 225 -27.66 12.40 24.20
C ALA A 225 -27.14 10.97 23.94
N ALA A 226 -25.88 10.83 23.51
CA ALA A 226 -25.27 9.52 23.30
C ALA A 226 -25.06 8.75 24.61
N GLU A 227 -24.60 9.44 25.66
CA GLU A 227 -24.46 8.86 27.00
C GLU A 227 -25.82 8.36 27.53
N ASP A 228 -26.85 9.19 27.46
CA ASP A 228 -28.21 8.84 27.90
C ASP A 228 -28.83 7.68 27.12
N ALA A 229 -28.55 7.60 25.81
CA ALA A 229 -29.04 6.53 24.94
C ALA A 229 -28.16 5.27 24.95
N GLY A 230 -26.99 5.30 25.59
CA GLY A 230 -26.03 4.20 25.61
C GLY A 230 -25.29 4.00 24.28
N TYR A 231 -25.15 5.05 23.46
CA TYR A 231 -24.40 5.02 22.22
C TYR A 231 -22.97 5.51 22.43
N THR A 232 -22.07 5.06 21.54
CA THR A 232 -20.68 5.51 21.53
C THR A 232 -20.49 6.61 20.50
N VAL A 233 -19.90 7.71 20.90
CA VAL A 233 -19.47 8.78 19.99
C VAL A 233 -18.09 8.41 19.42
N SER A 234 -18.00 8.42 18.11
CA SER A 234 -16.77 8.28 17.35
C SER A 234 -16.37 9.61 16.74
N THR A 235 -15.10 9.76 16.40
CA THR A 235 -14.56 10.93 15.71
C THR A 235 -14.06 10.57 14.33
N GLY A 236 -14.08 11.52 13.41
CA GLY A 236 -13.54 11.36 12.07
C GLY A 236 -13.10 12.70 11.49
N THR A 237 -12.43 12.63 10.38
CA THR A 237 -12.08 13.79 9.54
C THR A 237 -12.70 13.59 8.16
N PHE A 238 -12.86 14.66 7.40
CA PHE A 238 -13.38 14.57 6.03
C PHE A 238 -12.78 15.68 5.16
N THR A 239 -12.61 15.36 3.89
CA THR A 239 -12.27 16.32 2.83
C THR A 239 -13.50 16.66 1.98
N GLN A 240 -13.34 17.51 0.97
CA GLN A 240 -14.46 17.86 0.08
C GLN A 240 -14.92 16.70 -0.80
N GLU A 241 -14.04 15.76 -1.12
CA GLU A 241 -14.31 14.58 -1.96
C GLU A 241 -13.73 13.36 -1.22
N ASP A 242 -14.46 12.88 -0.22
CA ASP A 242 -14.01 11.79 0.66
C ASP A 242 -14.86 10.54 0.46
N ASP A 243 -14.36 9.60 -0.33
CA ASP A 243 -15.03 8.33 -0.64
C ASP A 243 -15.10 7.36 0.57
N SER A 244 -14.38 7.65 1.65
CA SER A 244 -14.40 6.83 2.87
C SER A 244 -15.54 7.19 3.82
N VAL A 245 -16.18 8.35 3.62
CA VAL A 245 -17.31 8.83 4.40
C VAL A 245 -18.60 8.58 3.62
N ASP A 246 -19.63 8.07 4.29
CA ASP A 246 -20.96 7.89 3.68
C ASP A 246 -21.44 9.19 2.99
N ASP A 247 -21.92 9.09 1.75
CA ASP A 247 -22.26 10.23 0.90
C ASP A 247 -23.28 11.19 1.56
N ASN A 248 -24.28 10.65 2.26
CA ASN A 248 -25.30 11.45 2.94
C ASN A 248 -24.73 12.15 4.17
N LEU A 249 -23.83 11.47 4.91
CA LEU A 249 -23.12 12.04 6.03
C LEU A 249 -22.20 13.17 5.56
N LEU A 250 -21.40 12.94 4.51
CA LEU A 250 -20.51 13.93 3.93
C LEU A 250 -21.27 15.16 3.43
N ALA A 251 -22.38 14.96 2.75
CA ALA A 251 -23.25 16.05 2.28
C ALA A 251 -23.82 16.88 3.44
N ALA A 252 -24.20 16.23 4.55
CA ALA A 252 -24.69 16.92 5.74
C ALA A 252 -23.57 17.73 6.41
N LEU A 253 -22.38 17.14 6.64
CA LEU A 253 -21.23 17.79 7.27
C LEU A 253 -20.80 19.08 6.54
N LYS A 254 -20.80 19.06 5.21
CA LYS A 254 -20.46 20.23 4.37
C LYS A 254 -21.42 21.44 4.55
N ASN A 255 -22.60 21.21 5.07
CA ASN A 255 -23.61 22.26 5.28
C ASN A 255 -23.72 22.76 6.74
N LEU A 256 -22.97 22.13 7.67
CA LEU A 256 -22.97 22.52 9.08
C LEU A 256 -21.99 23.66 9.36
N LYS A 257 -22.27 24.36 10.45
CA LYS A 257 -21.29 25.24 11.13
C LYS A 257 -20.70 24.50 12.31
N GLU A 258 -19.52 24.94 12.73
CA GLU A 258 -18.88 24.39 13.93
C GLU A 258 -19.81 24.38 15.14
N GLY A 259 -19.88 23.23 15.80
CA GLY A 259 -20.75 22.95 16.93
C GLY A 259 -22.19 22.57 16.59
N GLU A 260 -22.63 22.70 15.33
CA GLU A 260 -23.97 22.28 14.92
C GLU A 260 -24.06 20.75 14.81
N VAL A 261 -25.23 20.22 15.20
CA VAL A 261 -25.56 18.78 15.12
C VAL A 261 -26.54 18.58 13.97
N THR A 262 -26.34 17.50 13.20
CA THR A 262 -27.22 17.14 12.07
C THR A 262 -28.62 16.73 12.52
N ASP A 263 -29.57 16.76 11.62
CA ASP A 263 -30.74 15.89 11.72
C ASP A 263 -30.32 14.42 11.56
N LEU A 264 -31.27 13.48 11.78
CA LEU A 264 -31.01 12.08 11.48
C LEU A 264 -30.64 11.91 10.00
N ILE A 265 -29.49 11.31 9.76
CA ILE A 265 -29.00 10.99 8.43
C ILE A 265 -29.27 9.51 8.16
N ASP A 266 -29.95 9.26 7.05
CA ASP A 266 -30.23 7.92 6.54
C ASP A 266 -29.12 7.55 5.53
N GLY A 267 -27.98 7.01 6.03
CA GLY A 267 -26.86 6.55 5.21
C GLY A 267 -27.11 5.17 4.59
N ASP A 268 -26.18 4.67 3.82
CA ASP A 268 -26.36 3.41 3.07
C ASP A 268 -26.62 2.19 3.98
N SER A 269 -25.75 1.97 4.95
CA SER A 269 -25.81 0.81 5.86
C SER A 269 -26.10 1.18 7.31
N SER A 270 -26.11 2.46 7.64
CA SER A 270 -26.24 2.97 9.01
C SER A 270 -27.05 4.26 9.05
N TYR A 271 -27.68 4.50 10.19
CA TYR A 271 -28.14 5.84 10.56
C TYR A 271 -27.01 6.60 11.20
N PHE A 272 -26.90 7.92 10.93
CA PHE A 272 -25.91 8.78 11.56
C PHE A 272 -26.56 10.00 12.20
N VAL A 273 -25.95 10.43 13.30
CA VAL A 273 -26.11 11.77 13.87
C VAL A 273 -24.71 12.30 14.13
N ALA A 274 -24.37 13.45 13.60
CA ALA A 274 -23.03 14.00 13.65
C ALA A 274 -23.03 15.45 14.09
N ARG A 275 -21.89 15.88 14.68
CA ARG A 275 -21.58 17.26 15.00
C ARG A 275 -20.33 17.66 14.26
N LEU A 276 -20.35 18.81 13.60
CA LEU A 276 -19.13 19.41 13.06
C LEU A 276 -18.31 20.01 14.20
N ASP A 277 -17.14 19.45 14.47
CA ASP A 277 -16.27 19.92 15.54
C ASP A 277 -15.38 21.08 15.07
N LYS A 278 -14.85 20.96 13.84
CA LYS A 278 -14.06 21.98 13.18
C LYS A 278 -14.35 22.01 11.67
N GLU A 279 -14.59 23.21 11.13
CA GLU A 279 -14.70 23.39 9.68
C GLU A 279 -13.34 23.19 8.98
N VAL A 280 -12.26 23.58 9.67
CA VAL A 280 -10.87 23.33 9.27
C VAL A 280 -10.12 22.82 10.48
N ASP A 281 -9.65 21.60 10.43
CA ASP A 281 -8.67 21.08 11.39
C ASP A 281 -7.27 21.26 10.80
N GLU A 282 -6.47 22.14 11.42
CA GLU A 282 -5.16 22.54 10.90
C GLU A 282 -4.19 21.34 10.84
N ASP A 283 -4.19 20.48 11.86
CA ASP A 283 -3.31 19.31 11.92
C ASP A 283 -3.72 18.27 10.84
N ALA A 284 -5.02 17.94 10.75
CA ALA A 284 -5.52 17.04 9.74
C ALA A 284 -5.36 17.59 8.30
N THR A 285 -5.49 18.91 8.13
CA THR A 285 -5.26 19.58 6.85
C THR A 285 -3.79 19.43 6.41
N GLU A 286 -2.84 19.58 7.35
CA GLU A 286 -1.42 19.38 7.01
C GLU A 286 -1.10 17.91 6.72
N GLU A 287 -1.69 16.97 7.46
CA GLU A 287 -1.56 15.53 7.16
C GLU A 287 -2.11 15.20 5.76
N THR A 288 -3.28 15.72 5.41
CA THR A 288 -3.87 15.56 4.07
C THR A 288 -2.97 16.17 3.00
N ARG A 289 -2.39 17.36 3.24
CA ARG A 289 -1.43 17.99 2.33
C ARG A 289 -0.24 17.09 2.04
N GLN A 290 0.35 16.52 3.08
CA GLN A 290 1.47 15.59 2.93
C GLN A 290 1.06 14.31 2.20
N SER A 291 -0.12 13.77 2.49
CA SER A 291 -0.66 12.60 1.80
C SER A 291 -0.83 12.85 0.29
N ILE A 292 -1.39 14.00 -0.11
CA ILE A 292 -1.53 14.38 -1.52
C ILE A 292 -0.15 14.49 -2.20
N ILE A 293 0.85 15.07 -1.51
CA ILE A 293 2.21 15.19 -2.04
C ILE A 293 2.82 13.81 -2.26
N GLU A 294 2.72 12.90 -1.28
CA GLU A 294 3.25 11.54 -1.40
C GLU A 294 2.54 10.76 -2.51
N GLN A 295 1.21 10.85 -2.60
CA GLN A 295 0.45 10.24 -3.69
C GLN A 295 0.90 10.74 -5.06
N ARG A 296 1.09 12.06 -5.24
CA ARG A 296 1.61 12.63 -6.51
C ARG A 296 3.02 12.15 -6.85
N LYS A 297 3.84 11.87 -5.83
CA LYS A 297 5.17 11.27 -6.02
C LYS A 297 5.09 9.81 -6.46
N ASP A 298 4.21 9.05 -5.83
CA ASP A 298 4.00 7.64 -6.18
C ASP A 298 3.40 7.53 -7.58
N ASP A 299 2.34 8.30 -7.89
CA ASP A 299 1.73 8.35 -9.24
C ASP A 299 2.72 8.76 -10.35
N LEU A 300 3.79 9.49 -10.00
CA LEU A 300 4.82 9.87 -10.96
C LEU A 300 5.88 8.77 -11.16
N TYR A 301 6.11 7.95 -10.12
CA TYR A 301 7.08 6.87 -10.15
C TYR A 301 6.51 5.60 -10.81
N ASP A 302 5.23 5.27 -10.57
CA ASP A 302 4.53 4.13 -11.15
C ASP A 302 4.23 4.32 -12.67
#